data_428b38524db6c8fa510578d70c79cbc3
#
_entry.id   428b38524db6c8fa510578d70c79cbc3
#
_cell.length_a   1.000
_cell.length_b   1.000
_cell.length_c   1.000
_cell.angle_alpha   90.00
_cell.angle_beta   90.00
_cell.angle_gamma   90.00
#
_symmetry.space_group_name_H-M   'P 1'
#
loop_
_entity.id
_entity.type
_entity.pdbx_description
1 polymer ?
#
loop_
_entity_poly.entity_id
_entity_poly.type
_entity_poly.pdbx_seq_one_letter_code
_entity_poly.pdbx_strand_id
1 'polypeptide(L)'
;MLQRAGEAPNVKNTPLLRELVEDKKKSVLFKANSGKKPGKADSHAVHTVKYGDQYTRLNRKKVLKPNVVYETKQGYTFKTDQKGRINSVNADLQLGKAKRNLYAQSNVGKPDRLPDDDGGHLIASQFKGSGDIDNLVPMNSQVNRRGGKWYEMEQEWRNALKEVPPKKVKVKISPIYKNDSLRPDYFKVEYKIGNEKIKKIRIKNENGG
;
A
#
# COMPACT_ATOMS: atom_id res chain seq x y z
N MET A 1 5.44 30.94 -42.61
CA MET A 1 6.11 30.83 -41.28
C MET A 1 5.41 29.73 -40.48
N LEU A 2 6.06 28.57 -40.40
CA LEU A 2 5.52 27.42 -39.61
C LEU A 2 5.99 27.59 -38.17
N GLN A 3 5.05 27.73 -37.22
CA GLN A 3 5.34 27.68 -35.81
C GLN A 3 5.57 26.22 -35.39
N ARG A 4 6.73 25.96 -34.77
CA ARG A 4 7.09 24.66 -34.17
C ARG A 4 6.22 24.42 -32.93
N ALA A 5 5.60 23.24 -32.88
CA ALA A 5 4.94 22.72 -31.70
C ALA A 5 5.97 22.47 -30.59
N GLY A 6 5.72 23.04 -29.42
CA GLY A 6 6.57 22.84 -28.23
C GLY A 6 6.51 21.41 -27.75
N GLU A 7 7.66 20.83 -27.48
CA GLU A 7 7.80 19.50 -26.87
C GLU A 7 7.14 19.46 -25.49
N ALA A 8 6.34 18.43 -25.24
CA ALA A 8 5.75 18.15 -23.94
C ALA A 8 6.86 17.78 -22.92
N PRO A 9 6.80 18.25 -21.67
CA PRO A 9 7.83 17.97 -20.68
C PRO A 9 7.91 16.48 -20.35
N ASN A 10 9.12 15.97 -20.37
CA ASN A 10 9.48 14.56 -20.13
C ASN A 10 9.11 14.13 -18.71
N VAL A 11 7.99 13.43 -18.55
CA VAL A 11 7.39 13.00 -17.26
C VAL A 11 8.19 11.88 -16.56
N LYS A 12 9.31 11.43 -17.14
CA LYS A 12 10.06 10.23 -16.69
C LYS A 12 10.96 10.42 -15.45
N ASN A 13 11.02 11.60 -14.84
CA ASN A 13 12.07 11.93 -13.86
C ASN A 13 11.59 12.38 -12.46
N THR A 14 10.48 11.87 -11.94
CA THR A 14 10.14 12.11 -10.53
C THR A 14 10.71 10.98 -9.64
N PRO A 15 11.18 11.30 -8.41
CA PRO A 15 11.72 10.28 -7.49
C PRO A 15 10.79 9.10 -7.25
N LEU A 16 9.49 9.34 -7.21
CA LEU A 16 8.46 8.30 -7.05
C LEU A 16 8.41 7.34 -8.24
N LEU A 17 8.57 7.85 -9.46
CA LEU A 17 8.58 7.03 -10.68
C LEU A 17 9.88 6.25 -10.85
N ARG A 18 11.02 6.81 -10.43
CA ARG A 18 12.31 6.09 -10.44
C ARG A 18 12.27 4.89 -9.50
N GLU A 19 11.77 5.06 -8.28
CA GLU A 19 11.67 3.96 -7.30
C GLU A 19 10.69 2.86 -7.77
N LEU A 20 9.57 3.23 -8.39
CA LEU A 20 8.62 2.29 -9.00
C LEU A 20 9.23 1.54 -10.19
N VAL A 21 10.05 2.22 -11.02
CA VAL A 21 10.71 1.60 -12.18
C VAL A 21 11.88 0.71 -11.73
N GLU A 22 12.63 1.11 -10.71
CA GLU A 22 13.71 0.27 -10.15
C GLU A 22 13.16 -0.97 -9.47
N ASP A 23 12.05 -0.86 -8.74
CA ASP A 23 11.36 -2.02 -8.15
C ASP A 23 10.83 -2.98 -9.21
N LYS A 24 10.30 -2.48 -10.34
CA LYS A 24 9.90 -3.32 -11.49
C LYS A 24 11.12 -3.94 -12.19
N LYS A 25 12.21 -3.21 -12.38
CA LYS A 25 13.45 -3.75 -12.98
C LYS A 25 14.09 -4.83 -12.11
N LYS A 26 14.10 -4.67 -10.78
CA LYS A 26 14.59 -5.72 -9.86
C LYS A 26 13.74 -6.99 -9.97
N SER A 27 12.41 -6.88 -10.09
CA SER A 27 11.52 -8.04 -10.23
C SER A 27 11.69 -8.79 -11.56
N VAL A 28 12.10 -8.12 -12.63
CA VAL A 28 12.34 -8.72 -13.97
C VAL A 28 13.71 -9.42 -14.03
N LEU A 29 14.73 -8.91 -13.36
CA LEU A 29 16.07 -9.49 -13.33
C LEU A 29 16.13 -10.87 -12.64
N PHE A 30 15.21 -11.17 -11.72
CA PHE A 30 15.14 -12.48 -11.04
C PHE A 30 14.48 -13.59 -11.88
N LYS A 31 13.90 -13.31 -13.06
CA LYS A 31 13.35 -14.35 -13.95
C LYS A 31 14.37 -15.06 -14.82
N ALA A 32 15.62 -14.60 -14.88
CA ALA A 32 16.62 -15.08 -15.84
C ALA A 32 17.63 -16.12 -15.32
N ASN A 33 17.57 -16.55 -14.04
CA ASN A 33 18.54 -17.50 -13.48
C ASN A 33 17.89 -18.69 -12.76
N SER A 34 17.12 -19.51 -13.50
CA SER A 34 16.69 -20.83 -13.03
C SER A 34 17.66 -21.93 -13.54
N GLY A 35 18.76 -22.06 -12.86
CA GLY A 35 19.75 -23.09 -13.20
C GLY A 35 20.92 -23.19 -12.25
N LYS A 36 20.69 -23.25 -10.93
CA LYS A 36 21.69 -23.69 -9.95
C LYS A 36 21.01 -24.37 -8.76
N LYS A 37 21.63 -25.47 -8.26
CA LYS A 37 21.22 -26.26 -7.08
C LYS A 37 20.91 -25.35 -5.87
N PRO A 38 19.97 -25.73 -4.98
CA PRO A 38 19.55 -24.91 -3.86
C PRO A 38 20.69 -24.73 -2.86
N GLY A 39 21.43 -23.64 -2.99
CA GLY A 39 22.15 -23.06 -1.87
C GLY A 39 21.11 -22.51 -0.88
N LYS A 40 21.44 -22.48 0.43
CA LYS A 40 20.58 -21.89 1.48
C LYS A 40 19.92 -20.64 0.95
N ALA A 41 18.56 -20.68 0.82
CA ALA A 41 17.79 -19.54 0.35
C ALA A 41 18.10 -18.35 1.28
N ASP A 42 18.48 -17.22 0.70
CA ASP A 42 18.67 -15.98 1.44
C ASP A 42 17.32 -15.60 2.07
N SER A 43 17.20 -15.74 3.39
CA SER A 43 15.97 -15.52 4.15
C SER A 43 15.43 -14.07 4.05
N HIS A 44 16.18 -13.19 3.39
CA HIS A 44 15.85 -11.77 3.18
C HIS A 44 15.43 -11.45 1.75
N ALA A 45 15.49 -12.41 0.83
CA ALA A 45 15.11 -12.18 -0.57
C ALA A 45 13.59 -11.92 -0.66
N VAL A 46 13.23 -10.85 -1.36
CA VAL A 46 11.83 -10.48 -1.63
C VAL A 46 11.36 -11.21 -2.89
N HIS A 47 10.23 -11.90 -2.82
CA HIS A 47 9.68 -12.71 -3.90
C HIS A 47 8.38 -12.11 -4.44
N THR A 48 8.26 -11.99 -5.76
CA THR A 48 6.97 -11.64 -6.39
C THR A 48 6.09 -12.87 -6.47
N VAL A 49 4.86 -12.75 -5.99
CA VAL A 49 3.84 -13.79 -6.06
C VAL A 49 2.61 -13.31 -6.82
N LYS A 50 1.84 -14.25 -7.40
CA LYS A 50 0.54 -13.92 -7.99
C LYS A 50 -0.44 -13.47 -6.90
N TYR A 51 -1.37 -12.57 -7.27
CA TYR A 51 -2.45 -12.19 -6.36
C TYR A 51 -3.31 -13.43 -6.01
N GLY A 52 -3.47 -13.67 -4.73
CA GLY A 52 -4.04 -14.89 -4.16
C GLY A 52 -2.99 -15.77 -3.47
N ASP A 53 -1.75 -15.75 -3.94
CA ASP A 53 -0.65 -16.56 -3.39
C ASP A 53 0.12 -15.87 -2.26
N GLN A 54 -0.22 -14.63 -1.92
CA GLN A 54 0.38 -13.88 -0.80
C GLN A 54 0.01 -14.42 0.58
N TYR A 55 -0.92 -15.36 0.66
CA TYR A 55 -1.41 -15.91 1.92
C TYR A 55 -0.70 -17.22 2.30
N THR A 56 -0.62 -17.45 3.61
CA THR A 56 -0.24 -18.74 4.21
C THR A 56 -1.07 -18.97 5.47
N ARG A 57 -0.81 -20.05 6.19
CA ARG A 57 -1.46 -20.36 7.46
C ARG A 57 -0.43 -20.48 8.57
N LEU A 58 -0.68 -19.80 9.67
CA LEU A 58 0.05 -19.94 10.92
C LEU A 58 -0.98 -20.30 12.02
N ASN A 59 -0.80 -21.43 12.70
CA ASN A 59 -1.74 -21.92 13.72
C ASN A 59 -3.21 -21.93 13.23
N ARG A 60 -3.43 -22.45 12.02
CA ARG A 60 -4.74 -22.51 11.31
C ARG A 60 -5.31 -21.14 10.91
N LYS A 61 -4.70 -20.02 11.28
CA LYS A 61 -5.13 -18.67 10.87
C LYS A 61 -4.50 -18.28 9.54
N LYS A 62 -5.28 -17.62 8.68
CA LYS A 62 -4.78 -17.02 7.44
C LYS A 62 -3.91 -15.82 7.80
N VAL A 63 -2.68 -15.79 7.29
CA VAL A 63 -1.72 -14.70 7.45
C VAL A 63 -1.04 -14.40 6.12
N LEU A 64 -0.37 -13.27 6.01
CA LEU A 64 0.45 -12.96 4.84
C LEU A 64 1.80 -13.69 4.91
N LYS A 65 2.31 -14.08 3.75
CA LYS A 65 3.67 -14.60 3.62
C LYS A 65 4.69 -13.49 3.87
N PRO A 66 5.83 -13.80 4.51
CA PRO A 66 6.94 -12.86 4.64
C PRO A 66 7.64 -12.61 3.31
N ASN A 67 8.24 -11.41 3.18
CA ASN A 67 9.10 -11.02 2.06
C ASN A 67 8.48 -11.23 0.68
N VAL A 68 7.19 -10.93 0.50
CA VAL A 68 6.51 -11.04 -0.79
C VAL A 68 6.06 -9.69 -1.32
N VAL A 69 6.05 -9.59 -2.66
CA VAL A 69 5.41 -8.53 -3.42
C VAL A 69 4.26 -9.13 -4.20
N TYR A 70 3.10 -8.51 -4.15
CA TYR A 70 1.94 -8.89 -4.95
C TYR A 70 1.26 -7.65 -5.54
N GLU A 71 0.64 -7.82 -6.70
CA GLU A 71 -0.10 -6.79 -7.40
C GLU A 71 -1.56 -7.18 -7.52
N THR A 72 -2.47 -6.30 -7.10
CA THR A 72 -3.91 -6.50 -7.23
C THR A 72 -4.37 -6.35 -8.69
N LYS A 73 -5.62 -6.75 -8.99
CA LYS A 73 -6.24 -6.55 -10.31
C LYS A 73 -6.32 -5.07 -10.72
N GLN A 74 -6.26 -4.15 -9.76
CA GLN A 74 -6.26 -2.70 -10.00
C GLN A 74 -4.87 -2.15 -10.29
N GLY A 75 -3.82 -2.97 -10.23
CA GLY A 75 -2.43 -2.56 -10.38
C GLY A 75 -1.83 -1.96 -9.09
N TYR A 76 -2.46 -2.18 -7.93
CA TYR A 76 -1.92 -1.75 -6.64
C TYR A 76 -0.88 -2.75 -6.16
N THR A 77 0.32 -2.28 -5.85
CA THR A 77 1.43 -3.12 -5.41
C THR A 77 1.58 -3.05 -3.90
N PHE A 78 1.64 -4.20 -3.28
CA PHE A 78 1.87 -4.37 -1.85
C PHE A 78 3.16 -5.15 -1.60
N LYS A 79 3.84 -4.81 -0.51
CA LYS A 79 5.02 -5.56 -0.02
C LYS A 79 4.80 -5.97 1.42
N THR A 80 5.30 -7.15 1.78
CA THR A 80 5.40 -7.58 3.17
C THR A 80 6.85 -7.62 3.63
N ASP A 81 7.06 -7.39 4.91
CA ASP A 81 8.35 -7.54 5.56
C ASP A 81 8.66 -9.01 5.91
N GLN A 82 9.80 -9.25 6.54
CA GLN A 82 10.25 -10.58 6.99
C GLN A 82 9.31 -11.24 8.02
N LYS A 83 8.34 -10.50 8.59
CA LYS A 83 7.33 -10.99 9.55
C LYS A 83 5.94 -11.12 8.91
N GLY A 84 5.82 -10.91 7.60
CA GLY A 84 4.55 -10.96 6.89
C GLY A 84 3.64 -9.75 7.16
N ARG A 85 4.17 -8.62 7.68
CA ARG A 85 3.42 -7.38 7.86
C ARG A 85 3.51 -6.53 6.60
N ILE A 86 2.43 -5.86 6.23
CA ILE A 86 2.45 -4.93 5.10
C ILE A 86 3.37 -3.75 5.45
N ASN A 87 4.44 -3.55 4.70
CA ASN A 87 5.39 -2.46 4.93
C ASN A 87 5.39 -1.39 3.82
N SER A 88 4.78 -1.68 2.67
CA SER A 88 4.66 -0.71 1.57
C SER A 88 3.44 -1.01 0.71
N VAL A 89 2.74 0.05 0.31
CA VAL A 89 1.67 0.04 -0.69
C VAL A 89 1.92 1.15 -1.68
N ASN A 90 1.84 0.85 -2.98
CA ASN A 90 1.87 1.84 -4.05
C ASN A 90 0.62 1.67 -4.92
N ALA A 91 -0.08 2.76 -5.18
CA ALA A 91 -1.32 2.74 -5.94
C ALA A 91 -1.53 4.00 -6.79
N ASP A 92 -2.01 3.80 -8.01
CA ASP A 92 -2.69 4.82 -8.82
C ASP A 92 -4.18 4.65 -8.54
N LEU A 93 -4.72 5.51 -7.64
CA LEU A 93 -6.06 5.31 -7.09
C LEU A 93 -7.16 5.38 -8.16
N GLN A 94 -8.15 4.52 -8.04
CA GLN A 94 -9.34 4.45 -8.89
C GLN A 94 -10.59 4.47 -8.03
N LEU A 95 -11.58 5.28 -8.40
CA LEU A 95 -12.89 5.23 -7.74
C LEU A 95 -13.61 3.91 -8.01
N GLY A 96 -14.33 3.43 -7.01
CA GLY A 96 -15.14 2.22 -7.10
C GLY A 96 -15.54 1.71 -5.72
N LYS A 97 -15.99 0.46 -5.67
CA LYS A 97 -16.37 -0.20 -4.41
C LYS A 97 -15.74 -1.58 -4.34
N ALA A 98 -15.27 -1.97 -3.15
CA ALA A 98 -14.86 -3.33 -2.84
C ALA A 98 -15.69 -3.86 -1.66
N LYS A 99 -15.86 -5.18 -1.60
CA LYS A 99 -16.52 -5.84 -0.47
C LYS A 99 -15.65 -5.73 0.79
N ARG A 100 -16.30 -5.47 1.92
CA ARG A 100 -15.65 -5.50 3.23
C ARG A 100 -15.72 -6.90 3.82
N ASN A 101 -14.67 -7.31 4.51
CA ASN A 101 -14.63 -8.54 5.29
C ASN A 101 -14.63 -8.17 6.78
N LEU A 102 -15.79 -8.22 7.42
CA LEU A 102 -15.96 -7.82 8.82
C LEU A 102 -15.13 -8.71 9.76
N TYR A 103 -14.99 -10.00 9.44
CA TYR A 103 -14.14 -10.91 10.23
C TYR A 103 -12.67 -10.48 10.17
N ALA A 104 -12.16 -10.19 8.98
CA ALA A 104 -10.78 -9.70 8.82
C ALA A 104 -10.59 -8.37 9.56
N GLN A 105 -11.54 -7.42 9.43
CA GLN A 105 -11.49 -6.13 10.12
C GLN A 105 -11.47 -6.27 11.64
N SER A 106 -12.21 -7.23 12.22
CA SER A 106 -12.28 -7.45 13.66
C SER A 106 -11.07 -8.18 14.23
N ASN A 107 -10.30 -8.87 13.39
CA ASN A 107 -9.23 -9.76 13.84
C ASN A 107 -7.81 -9.33 13.41
N VAL A 108 -7.69 -8.41 12.43
CA VAL A 108 -6.37 -7.96 11.96
C VAL A 108 -5.53 -7.40 13.12
N GLY A 109 -4.27 -7.79 13.15
CA GLY A 109 -3.28 -7.32 14.11
C GLY A 109 -3.34 -7.92 15.50
N LYS A 110 -4.24 -8.87 15.79
CA LYS A 110 -4.22 -9.58 17.07
C LYS A 110 -2.96 -10.44 17.19
N PRO A 111 -2.28 -10.45 18.36
CA PRO A 111 -2.77 -9.92 19.66
C PRO A 111 -2.50 -8.43 19.91
N ASP A 112 -1.73 -7.73 19.08
CA ASP A 112 -1.21 -6.37 19.37
C ASP A 112 -2.23 -5.24 19.07
N ARG A 113 -3.39 -5.59 18.53
CA ARG A 113 -4.48 -4.67 18.30
C ARG A 113 -5.02 -4.12 19.62
N LEU A 114 -5.16 -2.79 19.72
CA LEU A 114 -5.77 -2.13 20.88
C LEU A 114 -7.31 -2.16 20.81
N PRO A 115 -8.00 -2.03 21.97
CA PRO A 115 -9.47 -2.05 22.02
C PRO A 115 -10.14 -0.94 21.17
N ASP A 116 -9.50 0.21 21.04
CA ASP A 116 -9.95 1.38 20.28
C ASP A 116 -9.48 1.39 18.82
N ASP A 117 -8.84 0.32 18.35
CA ASP A 117 -8.46 0.21 16.95
C ASP A 117 -9.60 -0.31 16.07
N ASP A 118 -9.71 0.25 14.89
CA ASP A 118 -10.43 -0.34 13.76
C ASP A 118 -9.52 -1.27 12.97
N GLY A 119 -10.09 -2.20 12.19
CA GLY A 119 -9.40 -2.81 11.06
C GLY A 119 -9.36 -1.81 9.92
N GLY A 120 -8.36 -0.93 9.93
CA GLY A 120 -8.22 0.15 8.97
C GLY A 120 -7.71 -0.33 7.61
N HIS A 121 -8.31 0.15 6.53
CA HIS A 121 -7.83 -0.10 5.17
C HIS A 121 -6.66 0.81 4.84
N LEU A 122 -5.58 0.26 4.27
CA LEU A 122 -4.51 1.08 3.70
C LEU A 122 -4.97 1.75 2.40
N ILE A 123 -5.70 1.02 1.55
CA ILE A 123 -6.45 1.58 0.42
C ILE A 123 -7.93 1.34 0.68
N ALA A 124 -8.71 2.40 0.83
CA ALA A 124 -10.13 2.33 1.16
C ALA A 124 -10.96 1.55 0.12
N SER A 125 -12.06 0.96 0.57
CA SER A 125 -12.99 0.24 -0.33
C SER A 125 -13.58 1.14 -1.43
N GLN A 126 -13.68 2.46 -1.20
CA GLN A 126 -14.10 3.44 -2.21
C GLN A 126 -13.05 3.65 -3.32
N PHE A 127 -11.84 3.17 -3.14
CA PHE A 127 -10.76 3.11 -4.13
C PHE A 127 -10.49 1.66 -4.57
N LYS A 128 -11.47 0.77 -4.48
CA LYS A 128 -11.35 -0.65 -4.82
C LYS A 128 -10.31 -1.41 -4.00
N GLY A 129 -9.91 -0.91 -2.83
CA GLY A 129 -9.01 -1.60 -1.91
C GLY A 129 -9.64 -2.87 -1.36
N SER A 130 -8.85 -3.96 -1.25
CA SER A 130 -9.31 -5.24 -0.70
C SER A 130 -9.85 -5.07 0.73
N GLY A 131 -10.91 -5.81 1.06
CA GLY A 131 -11.45 -5.89 2.42
C GLY A 131 -10.77 -6.94 3.30
N ASP A 132 -9.74 -7.64 2.79
CA ASP A 132 -9.08 -8.73 3.50
C ASP A 132 -7.76 -8.27 4.15
N ILE A 133 -7.10 -9.19 4.87
CA ILE A 133 -5.87 -8.94 5.65
C ILE A 133 -4.71 -8.42 4.79
N ASP A 134 -4.77 -8.57 3.47
CA ASP A 134 -3.78 -8.07 2.52
C ASP A 134 -3.81 -6.56 2.30
N ASN A 135 -4.75 -5.86 2.94
CA ASN A 135 -4.92 -4.42 2.86
C ASN A 135 -5.37 -3.80 4.20
N LEU A 136 -5.41 -4.58 5.27
CA LEU A 136 -5.88 -4.15 6.58
C LEU A 136 -4.74 -4.11 7.61
N VAL A 137 -4.80 -3.12 8.48
CA VAL A 137 -3.94 -2.99 9.66
C VAL A 137 -4.75 -2.50 10.87
N PRO A 138 -4.33 -2.78 12.12
CA PRO A 138 -4.90 -2.09 13.27
C PRO A 138 -4.63 -0.59 13.16
N MET A 139 -5.66 0.22 13.19
CA MET A 139 -5.58 1.67 13.09
C MET A 139 -6.47 2.31 14.15
N ASN A 140 -5.91 3.25 14.92
CA ASN A 140 -6.68 3.98 15.92
C ASN A 140 -7.95 4.56 15.32
N SER A 141 -9.08 4.38 15.98
CA SER A 141 -10.39 4.78 15.45
C SER A 141 -10.52 6.28 15.23
N GLN A 142 -9.87 7.11 16.06
CA GLN A 142 -9.86 8.57 15.87
C GLN A 142 -9.02 9.01 14.67
N VAL A 143 -8.03 8.22 14.27
CA VAL A 143 -7.28 8.44 13.02
C VAL A 143 -8.10 8.01 11.80
N ASN A 144 -8.76 6.84 11.90
CA ASN A 144 -9.43 6.17 10.79
C ASN A 144 -10.82 6.72 10.46
N ARG A 145 -11.59 7.15 11.48
CA ARG A 145 -12.98 7.56 11.31
C ARG A 145 -13.08 9.03 10.91
N ARG A 146 -14.32 9.46 10.56
CA ARG A 146 -14.63 10.83 10.19
C ARG A 146 -14.05 11.84 11.20
N GLY A 147 -13.37 12.87 10.69
CA GLY A 147 -12.64 13.86 11.47
C GLY A 147 -11.20 13.46 11.81
N GLY A 148 -10.81 12.22 11.53
CA GLY A 148 -9.42 11.77 11.69
C GLY A 148 -8.55 12.07 10.47
N LYS A 149 -7.25 12.19 10.67
CA LYS A 149 -6.30 12.57 9.62
C LYS A 149 -6.30 11.60 8.42
N TRP A 150 -6.50 10.30 8.66
CA TRP A 150 -6.60 9.31 7.59
C TRP A 150 -7.84 9.55 6.74
N TYR A 151 -8.99 9.71 7.38
CA TYR A 151 -10.24 9.99 6.70
C TYR A 151 -10.18 11.27 5.86
N GLU A 152 -9.66 12.38 6.42
CA GLU A 152 -9.56 13.66 5.71
C GLU A 152 -8.66 13.55 4.47
N MET A 153 -7.54 12.86 4.58
CA MET A 153 -6.65 12.57 3.47
C MET A 153 -7.37 11.77 2.36
N GLU A 154 -8.13 10.73 2.73
CA GLU A 154 -8.93 9.95 1.77
C GLU A 154 -10.02 10.80 1.10
N GLN A 155 -10.62 11.77 1.80
CA GLN A 155 -11.59 12.71 1.20
C GLN A 155 -10.91 13.63 0.18
N GLU A 156 -9.69 14.11 0.45
CA GLU A 156 -8.92 14.89 -0.52
C GLU A 156 -8.69 14.07 -1.80
N TRP A 157 -8.25 12.83 -1.67
CA TRP A 157 -8.05 11.94 -2.83
C TRP A 157 -9.33 11.69 -3.61
N ARG A 158 -10.42 11.42 -2.89
CA ARG A 158 -11.74 11.20 -3.49
C ARG A 158 -12.23 12.42 -4.27
N ASN A 159 -12.08 13.60 -3.70
CA ASN A 159 -12.51 14.86 -4.35
C ASN A 159 -11.71 15.08 -5.64
N ALA A 160 -10.39 14.92 -5.60
CA ALA A 160 -9.54 15.03 -6.77
C ALA A 160 -9.91 14.06 -7.90
N LEU A 161 -10.21 12.80 -7.54
CA LEU A 161 -10.63 11.77 -8.50
C LEU A 161 -12.02 12.04 -9.09
N LYS A 162 -12.86 12.88 -8.44
CA LYS A 162 -14.21 13.27 -8.90
C LYS A 162 -14.23 14.56 -9.71
N GLU A 163 -13.15 15.31 -9.76
CA GLU A 163 -13.08 16.53 -10.58
C GLU A 163 -13.36 16.22 -12.06
N VAL A 164 -13.75 17.22 -12.80
CA VAL A 164 -14.01 17.14 -14.25
C VAL A 164 -13.10 18.13 -14.96
N PRO A 165 -12.05 17.65 -15.68
CA PRO A 165 -11.63 16.25 -15.80
C PRO A 165 -11.01 15.70 -14.49
N PRO A 166 -11.08 14.37 -14.24
CA PRO A 166 -10.56 13.79 -13.02
C PRO A 166 -9.04 13.92 -12.91
N LYS A 167 -8.56 14.31 -11.73
CA LYS A 167 -7.11 14.33 -11.45
C LYS A 167 -6.63 12.91 -11.10
N LYS A 168 -5.45 12.55 -11.57
CA LYS A 168 -4.77 11.32 -11.13
C LYS A 168 -4.29 11.48 -9.69
N VAL A 169 -4.47 10.45 -8.88
CA VAL A 169 -3.97 10.40 -7.50
C VAL A 169 -3.07 9.20 -7.34
N LYS A 170 -1.77 9.47 -7.10
CA LYS A 170 -0.76 8.44 -6.83
C LYS A 170 -0.41 8.48 -5.36
N VAL A 171 -0.38 7.31 -4.71
CA VAL A 171 -0.08 7.20 -3.30
C VAL A 171 0.99 6.16 -3.03
N LYS A 172 1.84 6.43 -2.04
CA LYS A 172 2.75 5.48 -1.41
C LYS A 172 2.49 5.52 0.09
N ILE A 173 2.13 4.37 0.66
CA ILE A 173 1.82 4.23 2.08
C ILE A 173 2.80 3.25 2.69
N SER A 174 3.45 3.65 3.77
CA SER A 174 4.40 2.82 4.50
C SER A 174 3.99 2.76 5.98
N PRO A 175 3.31 1.69 6.40
CA PRO A 175 3.10 1.41 7.82
C PRO A 175 4.46 1.12 8.47
N ILE A 176 4.74 1.77 9.58
CA ILE A 176 6.00 1.61 10.32
C ILE A 176 5.69 0.96 11.66
N TYR A 177 6.35 -0.13 11.93
CA TYR A 177 6.13 -0.96 13.11
C TYR A 177 7.26 -0.79 14.12
N LYS A 178 6.91 -0.88 15.41
CA LYS A 178 7.87 -0.95 16.51
C LYS A 178 8.12 -2.41 16.85
N ASN A 179 9.36 -2.83 16.84
CA ASN A 179 9.76 -4.21 17.16
C ASN A 179 8.95 -5.26 16.37
N ASP A 180 8.40 -6.25 17.06
CA ASP A 180 7.67 -7.38 16.51
C ASP A 180 6.16 -7.14 16.42
N SER A 181 5.69 -5.96 16.80
CA SER A 181 4.27 -5.63 16.82
C SER A 181 3.62 -5.81 15.45
N LEU A 182 2.44 -6.39 15.41
CA LEU A 182 1.56 -6.44 14.23
C LEU A 182 0.77 -5.14 14.04
N ARG A 183 0.85 -4.22 15.02
CA ARG A 183 0.20 -2.93 14.99
C ARG A 183 1.21 -1.87 14.56
N PRO A 184 0.96 -1.09 13.48
CA PRO A 184 1.81 0.02 13.11
C PRO A 184 1.88 1.07 14.23
N ASP A 185 3.07 1.62 14.47
CA ASP A 185 3.29 2.75 15.37
C ASP A 185 2.86 4.07 14.71
N TYR A 186 3.16 4.21 13.44
CA TYR A 186 2.74 5.33 12.61
C TYR A 186 2.73 4.97 11.12
N PHE A 187 2.18 5.87 10.31
CA PHE A 187 2.14 5.75 8.85
C PHE A 187 2.94 6.89 8.22
N LYS A 188 3.80 6.57 7.26
CA LYS A 188 4.34 7.53 6.30
C LYS A 188 3.51 7.44 5.04
N VAL A 189 2.96 8.57 4.59
CA VAL A 189 2.19 8.64 3.36
C VAL A 189 2.79 9.71 2.46
N GLU A 190 3.10 9.33 1.24
CA GLU A 190 3.48 10.24 0.17
C GLU A 190 2.42 10.15 -0.92
N TYR A 191 1.90 11.29 -1.39
CA TYR A 191 0.94 11.27 -2.48
C TYR A 191 1.06 12.49 -3.38
N LYS A 192 0.60 12.32 -4.60
CA LYS A 192 0.58 13.35 -5.63
C LYS A 192 -0.80 13.39 -6.30
N ILE A 193 -1.37 14.58 -6.39
CA ILE A 193 -2.62 14.86 -7.09
C ILE A 193 -2.31 15.63 -8.37
N GLY A 194 -2.64 15.06 -9.53
CA GLY A 194 -2.39 15.68 -10.83
C GLY A 194 -0.93 16.12 -11.00
N ASN A 195 -0.72 17.40 -11.25
CA ASN A 195 0.60 18.00 -11.42
C ASN A 195 1.12 18.72 -10.16
N GLU A 196 0.41 18.62 -9.03
CA GLU A 196 0.82 19.22 -7.77
C GLU A 196 2.15 18.64 -7.25
N LYS A 197 2.78 19.33 -6.30
CA LYS A 197 3.96 18.81 -5.59
C LYS A 197 3.57 17.58 -4.75
N ILE A 198 4.52 16.67 -4.57
CA ILE A 198 4.32 15.51 -3.68
C ILE A 198 4.12 16.00 -2.25
N LYS A 199 3.00 15.61 -1.64
CA LYS A 199 2.74 15.80 -0.22
C LYS A 199 3.29 14.60 0.55
N LYS A 200 3.94 14.87 1.69
CA LYS A 200 4.48 13.86 2.61
C LYS A 200 3.89 14.09 3.98
N ILE A 201 3.25 13.08 4.53
CA ILE A 201 2.56 13.15 5.82
C ILE A 201 3.06 12.01 6.71
N ARG A 202 3.18 12.29 7.99
CA ARG A 202 3.36 11.30 9.05
C ARG A 202 2.13 11.34 9.94
N ILE A 203 1.45 10.21 10.10
CA ILE A 203 0.28 10.06 10.95
C ILE A 203 0.63 9.06 12.05
N LYS A 204 0.64 9.49 13.30
CA LYS A 204 0.81 8.57 14.42
C LYS A 204 -0.44 7.72 14.58
N ASN A 205 -0.26 6.46 14.97
CA ASN A 205 -1.38 5.53 15.17
C ASN A 205 -1.89 5.58 16.62
N GLU A 206 -2.28 6.78 17.06
CA GLU A 206 -2.76 7.09 18.41
C GLU A 206 -3.84 8.18 18.37
N ASN A 207 -4.49 8.48 19.49
CA ASN A 207 -5.48 9.53 19.59
C ASN A 207 -4.88 10.87 19.15
N GLY A 208 -5.56 11.56 18.23
CA GLY A 208 -5.10 12.84 17.67
C GLY A 208 -4.09 12.70 16.52
N GLY A 209 -3.56 11.53 16.24
CA GLY A 209 -2.78 11.05 15.08
C GLY A 209 -1.61 11.87 14.59
#